data_ece58fe58a87302a19525357532b0f05
#
_entry.id   ece58fe58a87302a19525357532b0f05
#
_cell.length_a   1.000
_cell.length_b   1.000
_cell.length_c   1.000
_cell.angle_alpha   90.00
_cell.angle_beta   90.00
_cell.angle_gamma   90.00
#
_symmetry.space_group_name_H-M   'P 1'
#
loop_
_entity.id
_entity.type
_entity.pdbx_description
1 polymer ?
#
loop_
_entity_poly.entity_id
_entity_poly.type
_entity_poly.pdbx_seq_one_letter_code
_entity_poly.pdbx_strand_id
1 'polypeptide(L)'
;MPHGLYTGAEAAELATRWRRSRSAHAAAVTRSAICNWVARGHLAPAGLDEHNRPLYALADLARAEKATRARALRLAGIPTP
;
A
#
# COMPACT_ATOMS: atom_id res chain seq x y z
N MET A 1 15.75 -4.15 11.72
CA MET A 1 14.98 -4.13 12.71
C MET A 1 13.59 -3.69 12.50
N PRO A 2 12.74 -4.52 12.55
CA PRO A 2 11.41 -4.13 12.28
C PRO A 2 10.89 -3.39 13.47
N HIS A 3 10.47 -2.24 13.20
CA HIS A 3 9.87 -1.36 14.13
C HIS A 3 8.46 -1.05 13.68
N GLY A 4 7.93 -1.79 12.72
CA GLY A 4 6.59 -1.61 12.26
C GLY A 4 6.37 -0.40 11.35
N LEU A 5 7.44 0.29 10.97
CA LEU A 5 7.34 1.45 10.09
C LEU A 5 8.11 1.18 8.79
N TYR A 6 7.53 1.63 7.67
CA TYR A 6 8.04 1.34 6.34
C TYR A 6 8.08 2.60 5.49
N THR A 7 9.10 2.71 4.63
CA THR A 7 9.18 3.81 3.67
C THR A 7 8.13 3.63 2.58
N GLY A 8 7.94 4.68 1.76
CA GLY A 8 7.03 4.59 0.62
C GLY A 8 7.38 3.45 -0.34
N ALA A 9 8.66 3.24 -0.60
CA ALA A 9 9.12 2.16 -1.47
C ALA A 9 8.83 0.79 -0.85
N GLU A 10 9.13 0.62 0.44
CA GLU A 10 8.84 -0.63 1.15
C GLU A 10 7.34 -0.88 1.23
N ALA A 11 6.56 0.18 1.46
CA ALA A 11 5.10 0.09 1.50
C ALA A 11 4.55 -0.40 0.17
N ALA A 12 5.08 0.11 -0.95
CA ALA A 12 4.67 -0.29 -2.27
C ALA A 12 4.96 -1.78 -2.52
N GLU A 13 6.13 -2.25 -2.09
CA GLU A 13 6.50 -3.66 -2.22
C GLU A 13 5.58 -4.56 -1.41
N LEU A 14 5.29 -4.18 -0.17
CA LEU A 14 4.40 -4.96 0.70
C LEU A 14 3.00 -5.04 0.12
N ALA A 15 2.45 -3.90 -0.31
CA ALA A 15 1.11 -3.86 -0.88
C ALA A 15 1.02 -4.70 -2.15
N THR A 16 2.06 -4.65 -2.99
CA THR A 16 2.14 -5.48 -4.20
C THR A 16 2.10 -6.96 -3.83
N ARG A 17 2.89 -7.35 -2.83
CA ARG A 17 2.96 -8.73 -2.38
C ARG A 17 1.60 -9.21 -1.86
N TRP A 18 0.93 -8.39 -1.08
CA TRP A 18 -0.39 -8.74 -0.54
C TRP A 18 -1.43 -8.89 -1.65
N ARG A 19 -1.43 -7.99 -2.63
CA ARG A 19 -2.35 -8.10 -3.76
C ARG A 19 -2.10 -9.35 -4.59
N ARG A 20 -0.83 -9.67 -4.83
CA ARG A 20 -0.47 -10.85 -5.62
C ARG A 20 -0.72 -12.15 -4.89
N SER A 21 -0.81 -12.11 -3.58
CA SER A 21 -1.23 -13.29 -2.83
C SER A 21 -2.72 -13.59 -3.05
N ARG A 22 -3.51 -12.56 -3.46
CA ARG A 22 -4.91 -12.72 -3.79
C ARG A 22 -5.13 -12.95 -5.28
N SER A 23 -4.32 -12.33 -6.11
CA SER A 23 -4.38 -12.50 -7.55
C SER A 23 -2.99 -12.32 -8.12
N ALA A 24 -2.45 -13.35 -8.74
CA ALA A 24 -1.12 -13.32 -9.34
C ALA A 24 -1.03 -12.31 -10.49
N HIS A 25 -2.17 -11.91 -11.05
CA HIS A 25 -2.21 -10.95 -12.16
C HIS A 25 -2.41 -9.52 -11.71
N ALA A 26 -2.46 -9.27 -10.41
CA ALA A 26 -2.64 -7.91 -9.91
C ALA A 26 -1.45 -7.04 -10.32
N ALA A 27 -1.75 -5.79 -10.71
CA ALA A 27 -0.71 -4.84 -11.04
C ALA A 27 0.09 -4.46 -9.79
N ALA A 28 1.35 -4.09 -9.99
CA ALA A 28 2.19 -3.64 -8.90
C ALA A 28 1.63 -2.36 -8.30
N VAL A 29 1.72 -2.25 -6.98
CA VAL A 29 1.41 -1.01 -6.27
C VAL A 29 2.66 -0.14 -6.31
N THR A 30 2.55 1.06 -6.86
CA THR A 30 3.68 1.97 -7.01
C THR A 30 3.76 2.93 -5.82
N ARG A 31 4.89 3.63 -5.71
CA ARG A 31 5.03 4.70 -4.72
C ARG A 31 3.99 5.80 -4.94
N SER A 32 3.65 6.09 -6.20
CA SER A 32 2.60 7.04 -6.53
C SER A 32 1.24 6.59 -5.98
N ALA A 33 0.96 5.30 -6.05
CA ALA A 33 -0.27 4.75 -5.48
C ALA A 33 -0.30 4.96 -3.97
N ILE A 34 0.83 4.75 -3.28
CA ILE A 34 0.91 4.98 -1.83
C ILE A 34 0.62 6.46 -1.53
N CYS A 35 1.20 7.38 -2.30
CA CYS A 35 0.93 8.81 -2.13
C CYS A 35 -0.55 9.14 -2.34
N ASN A 36 -1.19 8.51 -3.33
CA ASN A 36 -2.61 8.69 -3.59
C ASN A 36 -3.47 8.18 -2.42
N TRP A 37 -3.06 7.08 -1.79
CA TRP A 37 -3.77 6.57 -0.61
C TRP A 37 -3.74 7.59 0.52
N VAL A 38 -2.60 8.25 0.70
CA VAL A 38 -2.49 9.32 1.71
C VAL A 38 -3.40 10.49 1.35
N ALA A 39 -3.34 10.93 0.09
CA ALA A 39 -4.15 12.07 -0.37
C ALA A 39 -5.65 11.80 -0.24
N ARG A 40 -6.07 10.55 -0.38
CA ARG A 40 -7.49 10.19 -0.30
C ARG A 40 -7.95 9.79 1.09
N GLY A 41 -7.05 9.85 2.08
CA GLY A 41 -7.41 9.54 3.45
C GLY A 41 -7.42 8.06 3.81
N HIS A 42 -6.93 7.18 2.92
CA HIS A 42 -6.84 5.75 3.21
C HIS A 42 -5.65 5.42 4.10
N LEU A 43 -4.64 6.27 4.10
CA LEU A 43 -3.38 6.02 4.78
C LEU A 43 -2.86 7.31 5.39
N ALA A 44 -2.31 7.24 6.58
CA ALA A 44 -1.68 8.39 7.23
C ALA A 44 -0.26 8.02 7.64
N PRO A 45 0.72 8.92 7.47
CA PRO A 45 2.07 8.66 7.96
C PRO A 45 2.07 8.50 9.47
N ALA A 46 2.84 7.51 9.94
CA ALA A 46 2.98 7.25 11.36
C ALA A 46 4.23 7.91 11.94
N GLY A 47 5.11 8.41 11.07
CA GLY A 47 6.34 9.08 11.51
C GLY A 47 7.13 9.56 10.31
N LEU A 48 8.31 10.09 10.58
CA LEU A 48 9.23 10.55 9.56
C LEU A 48 10.60 9.88 9.77
N ASP A 49 11.31 9.62 8.68
CA ASP A 49 12.66 9.12 8.78
C ASP A 49 13.65 10.27 8.99
N GLU A 50 14.95 9.97 8.99
CA GLU A 50 15.98 10.97 9.21
C GLU A 50 16.07 12.01 8.10
N HIS A 51 15.45 11.74 6.94
CA HIS A 51 15.39 12.67 5.82
C HIS A 51 14.02 13.34 5.68
N ASN A 52 13.20 13.29 6.74
CA ASN A 52 11.85 13.84 6.76
C ASN A 52 10.91 13.21 5.75
N ARG A 53 11.18 11.97 5.35
CA ARG A 53 10.30 11.21 4.46
C ARG A 53 9.27 10.46 5.30
N PRO A 54 8.03 10.35 4.81
CA PRO A 54 7.00 9.67 5.61
C PRO A 54 7.27 8.19 5.77
N LEU A 55 6.96 7.70 6.95
CA LEU A 55 7.00 6.28 7.28
C LEU A 55 5.57 5.82 7.62
N TYR A 56 5.25 4.58 7.28
CA TYR A 56 3.91 4.05 7.41
C TYR A 56 3.89 2.81 8.29
N ALA A 57 2.87 2.70 9.14
CA ALA A 57 2.71 1.53 10.01
C ALA A 57 2.12 0.36 9.20
N LEU A 58 2.57 -0.85 9.53
CA LEU A 58 2.14 -2.06 8.85
C LEU A 58 0.62 -2.23 8.86
N ALA A 59 -0.01 -2.03 10.02
CA ALA A 59 -1.45 -2.18 10.15
C ALA A 59 -2.21 -1.18 9.28
N ASP A 60 -1.71 0.05 9.18
CA ASP A 60 -2.33 1.08 8.35
C ASP A 60 -2.18 0.76 6.88
N LEU A 61 -1.02 0.24 6.47
CA LEU A 61 -0.78 -0.20 5.10
C LEU A 61 -1.71 -1.35 4.72
N ALA A 62 -1.86 -2.32 5.61
CA ALA A 62 -2.75 -3.46 5.36
C ALA A 62 -4.19 -3.00 5.19
N ARG A 63 -4.64 -2.06 6.03
CA ARG A 63 -5.99 -1.53 5.94
C ARG A 63 -6.20 -0.75 4.66
N ALA A 64 -5.25 0.08 4.26
CA ALA A 64 -5.34 0.88 3.04
C ALA A 64 -5.33 -0.02 1.80
N GLU A 65 -4.47 -1.03 1.77
CA GLU A 65 -4.41 -1.97 0.66
C GLU A 65 -5.74 -2.72 0.53
N LYS A 66 -6.30 -3.17 1.63
CA LYS A 66 -7.57 -3.87 1.63
C LYS A 66 -8.70 -2.96 1.13
N ALA A 67 -8.72 -1.70 1.59
CA ALA A 67 -9.76 -0.75 1.21
C ALA A 67 -9.74 -0.43 -0.28
N THR A 68 -8.57 -0.47 -0.92
CA THR A 68 -8.41 -0.12 -2.33
C THR A 68 -8.35 -1.33 -3.26
N ARG A 69 -8.26 -2.53 -2.72
CA ARG A 69 -8.03 -3.75 -3.48
C ARG A 69 -9.12 -4.05 -4.49
N ALA A 70 -10.36 -4.01 -4.07
CA ALA A 70 -11.48 -4.37 -4.93
C ALA A 70 -11.54 -3.47 -6.15
N ARG A 71 -11.35 -2.16 -5.98
CA ARG A 71 -11.37 -1.22 -7.09
C ARG A 71 -10.19 -1.47 -8.04
N ALA A 72 -9.00 -1.70 -7.48
CA ALA A 72 -7.81 -1.94 -8.29
C ALA A 72 -7.96 -3.20 -9.13
N LEU A 73 -8.51 -4.27 -8.55
CA LEU A 73 -8.70 -5.52 -9.27
C LEU A 73 -9.76 -5.37 -10.36
N ARG A 74 -10.83 -4.61 -10.10
CA ARG A 74 -11.84 -4.34 -11.13
C ARG A 74 -11.28 -3.55 -12.29
N LEU A 75 -10.45 -2.53 -12.01
CA LEU A 75 -9.84 -1.72 -13.05
C LEU A 75 -8.88 -2.52 -13.91
N ALA A 76 -8.28 -3.57 -13.35
CA ALA A 76 -7.38 -4.46 -14.08
C ALA A 76 -8.14 -5.59 -14.80
N GLY A 77 -9.48 -5.62 -14.68
CA GLY A 77 -10.27 -6.68 -15.30
C GLY A 77 -10.23 -7.99 -14.54
N ILE A 78 -9.77 -7.98 -13.29
CA ILE A 78 -9.67 -9.18 -12.47
C ILE A 78 -10.92 -9.29 -11.61
N PRO A 79 -11.62 -10.44 -11.62
CA PRO A 79 -12.81 -10.62 -10.81
C PRO A 79 -12.48 -10.49 -9.33
N THR A 80 -13.37 -9.82 -8.58
CA THR A 80 -13.22 -9.76 -7.14
C THR A 80 -13.90 -10.97 -6.52
N PRO A 81 -13.30 -11.54 -5.46
CA PRO A 81 -13.90 -12.65 -4.76
C PRO A 81 -15.18 -12.27 -4.03
#